data_da485b1b9e8dbb8bab913da826d426e8
#
_entry.id   da485b1b9e8dbb8bab913da826d426e8
#
_cell.length_a   1.000
_cell.length_b   1.000
_cell.length_c   1.000
_cell.angle_alpha   90.00
_cell.angle_beta   90.00
_cell.angle_gamma   90.00
#
_symmetry.space_group_name_H-M   'P 1'
#
loop_
_entity.id
_entity.type
_entity.pdbx_description
1 polymer ?
#
loop_
_entity_poly.entity_id
_entity_poly.type
_entity_poly.pdbx_seq_one_letter_code
_entity_poly.pdbx_strand_id
1 'polypeptide(L)'
;MRVVLRSLLAGLLWLAPARAAEQLEVQLDGLKLPIDLVALEAWSRAPSRAQGDLRAWLDLLDANGQEQLRRILRAPLVQDRSFAQQFLASWAGQRVLAELDQLITTEQGSAGPVLYQTLQQLLARQPQVTTIELLRAVPSQRLVLHLEGGLQLAGRWQRQIVDQRDALRALQQLKLRRVSESAMALQPAGQPAEVFQLSVPHRRQPLELQLWRGRSTGWVLLTPGLGGSAEQLEWLASGLHQRGWSVLLLDHPGSDEQAVRELLEGRRPPPGAETLSERVRDLQAVVAAVHTGELPRLGERVVLMGHSLGGFTSLLAAGLRPEPGLARRCDRALDGIPLTNLSRLLQCQLLDVPLPPPQPLAQPLQAVVSLNGFGSLIWPHRGLRALPAPVLLVGGSLDLITPPLSEQLQLFLRDGSPQSRLVLLEGGSHFSPVRIDSSEQALFQLGEEFVGVEPQRVQSLTLSLTAEFLGSLPRGVAPQRRQLGGVTAYVLNRRQAETWRDLILP
;
A
#
# COMPACT_ATOMS: atom_id res chain seq x y z
N MET A 1 55.43 -28.97 -22.40
CA MET A 1 54.08 -28.61 -22.88
C MET A 1 52.98 -29.67 -22.72
N ARG A 2 53.28 -30.90 -22.31
CA ARG A 2 52.29 -31.99 -22.11
C ARG A 2 51.88 -32.25 -20.64
N VAL A 3 52.52 -31.60 -19.68
CA VAL A 3 52.22 -31.75 -18.23
C VAL A 3 51.28 -30.65 -17.71
N VAL A 4 51.26 -29.45 -18.32
CA VAL A 4 50.38 -28.34 -17.91
C VAL A 4 48.92 -28.54 -18.36
N LEU A 5 48.68 -29.33 -19.40
CA LEU A 5 47.32 -29.58 -19.92
C LEU A 5 46.54 -30.63 -19.10
N ARG A 6 47.24 -31.45 -18.29
CA ARG A 6 46.59 -32.46 -17.40
C ARG A 6 46.14 -31.89 -16.08
N SER A 7 46.73 -30.78 -15.63
CA SER A 7 46.33 -30.11 -14.38
C SER A 7 45.13 -29.17 -14.57
N LEU A 8 44.85 -28.72 -15.77
CA LEU A 8 43.64 -27.91 -16.08
C LEU A 8 42.37 -28.76 -16.30
N LEU A 9 42.51 -30.03 -16.67
CA LEU A 9 41.37 -30.96 -16.78
C LEU A 9 40.95 -31.58 -15.42
N ALA A 10 41.83 -31.59 -14.43
CA ALA A 10 41.51 -32.10 -13.10
C ALA A 10 40.76 -31.08 -12.24
N GLY A 11 40.82 -29.79 -12.56
CA GLY A 11 40.09 -28.71 -11.88
C GLY A 11 38.62 -28.53 -12.32
N LEU A 12 38.22 -29.16 -13.45
CA LEU A 12 36.87 -29.05 -14.02
C LEU A 12 35.91 -30.18 -13.57
N LEU A 13 36.38 -31.12 -12.77
CA LEU A 13 35.60 -32.29 -12.35
C LEU A 13 35.01 -32.20 -10.93
N TRP A 14 35.10 -31.05 -10.26
CA TRP A 14 34.55 -30.86 -8.90
C TRP A 14 33.44 -29.82 -8.82
N LEU A 15 32.79 -29.47 -9.91
CA LEU A 15 31.47 -28.89 -9.90
C LEU A 15 30.46 -30.03 -9.81
N ALA A 16 30.31 -30.61 -8.63
CA ALA A 16 29.17 -31.48 -8.35
C ALA A 16 27.92 -30.66 -8.72
N PRO A 17 27.01 -31.20 -9.56
CA PRO A 17 25.75 -30.49 -9.82
C PRO A 17 25.09 -30.22 -8.49
N ALA A 18 24.79 -28.96 -8.22
CA ALA A 18 24.04 -28.60 -7.03
C ALA A 18 22.74 -29.43 -7.03
N ARG A 19 22.62 -30.37 -6.10
CA ARG A 19 21.46 -31.24 -6.02
C ARG A 19 20.26 -30.39 -5.65
N ALA A 20 19.19 -30.51 -6.41
CA ALA A 20 17.89 -29.93 -6.11
C ALA A 20 17.39 -30.43 -4.74
N ALA A 21 16.61 -29.63 -4.02
CA ALA A 21 16.12 -30.01 -2.72
C ALA A 21 15.22 -31.26 -2.79
N GLU A 22 15.60 -32.28 -2.04
CA GLU A 22 14.87 -33.54 -1.97
C GLU A 22 13.97 -33.61 -0.72
N GLN A 23 14.38 -32.93 0.37
CA GLN A 23 13.68 -32.97 1.65
C GLN A 23 13.33 -31.59 2.18
N LEU A 24 12.12 -31.47 2.72
CA LEU A 24 11.66 -30.38 3.57
C LEU A 24 11.53 -30.90 4.99
N GLU A 25 12.36 -30.45 5.91
CA GLU A 25 12.25 -30.76 7.32
C GLU A 25 11.37 -29.69 7.99
N VAL A 26 10.18 -30.05 8.45
CA VAL A 26 9.33 -29.16 9.22
C VAL A 26 9.69 -29.28 10.68
N GLN A 27 10.07 -28.17 11.32
CA GLN A 27 10.42 -28.10 12.74
C GLN A 27 9.32 -27.40 13.53
N LEU A 28 8.91 -28.07 14.63
CA LEU A 28 7.93 -27.54 15.59
C LEU A 28 8.28 -28.06 17.00
N ASP A 29 8.53 -27.19 17.95
CA ASP A 29 8.81 -27.53 19.37
C ASP A 29 9.88 -28.63 19.53
N GLY A 30 10.94 -28.58 18.71
CA GLY A 30 12.01 -29.57 18.69
C GLY A 30 11.69 -30.86 17.92
N LEU A 31 10.46 -31.03 17.48
CA LEU A 31 10.08 -32.11 16.59
C LEU A 31 10.57 -31.82 15.17
N LYS A 32 11.17 -32.81 14.53
CA LYS A 32 11.68 -32.72 13.16
C LYS A 32 10.93 -33.70 12.27
N LEU A 33 10.24 -33.17 11.27
CA LEU A 33 9.35 -33.91 10.41
C LEU A 33 9.86 -33.85 8.98
N PRO A 34 10.53 -34.89 8.48
CA PRO A 34 11.01 -34.91 7.11
C PRO A 34 9.83 -35.15 6.15
N ILE A 35 9.72 -34.31 5.14
CA ILE A 35 8.75 -34.43 4.03
C ILE A 35 9.53 -34.54 2.75
N ASP A 36 9.26 -35.58 1.97
CA ASP A 36 9.79 -35.73 0.62
C ASP A 36 9.14 -34.69 -0.31
N LEU A 37 9.96 -33.82 -0.88
CA LEU A 37 9.48 -32.75 -1.76
C LEU A 37 8.94 -33.26 -3.11
N VAL A 38 9.43 -34.44 -3.58
CA VAL A 38 8.91 -35.08 -4.81
C VAL A 38 7.49 -35.59 -4.55
N ALA A 39 7.30 -36.27 -3.42
CA ALA A 39 6.00 -36.77 -3.02
C ALA A 39 5.01 -35.62 -2.75
N LEU A 40 5.47 -34.53 -2.11
CA LEU A 40 4.66 -33.34 -1.85
C LEU A 40 4.23 -32.63 -3.14
N GLU A 41 5.13 -32.52 -4.11
CA GLU A 41 4.82 -32.00 -5.44
C GLU A 41 3.79 -32.88 -6.17
N ALA A 42 3.98 -34.19 -6.18
CA ALA A 42 3.05 -35.12 -6.79
C ALA A 42 1.66 -35.05 -6.18
N TRP A 43 1.58 -34.98 -4.86
CA TRP A 43 0.30 -34.79 -4.13
C TRP A 43 -0.33 -33.42 -4.43
N SER A 44 0.46 -32.36 -4.49
CA SER A 44 -0.09 -31.03 -4.79
C SER A 44 -0.83 -30.99 -6.13
N ARG A 45 -0.38 -31.79 -7.10
CA ARG A 45 -0.99 -31.93 -8.42
C ARG A 45 -2.18 -32.92 -8.43
N ALA A 46 -2.06 -34.01 -7.68
CA ALA A 46 -3.09 -35.05 -7.61
C ALA A 46 -3.20 -35.62 -6.19
N PRO A 47 -4.26 -35.31 -5.44
CA PRO A 47 -4.43 -35.70 -4.03
C PRO A 47 -4.35 -37.21 -3.79
N SER A 48 -4.79 -38.02 -4.76
CA SER A 48 -4.73 -39.48 -4.69
C SER A 48 -3.30 -40.06 -4.67
N ARG A 49 -2.29 -39.24 -4.92
CA ARG A 49 -0.86 -39.65 -4.95
C ARG A 49 -0.18 -39.55 -3.58
N ALA A 50 -0.90 -39.13 -2.51
CA ALA A 50 -0.36 -39.19 -1.16
C ALA A 50 -0.12 -40.64 -0.74
N GLN A 51 1.13 -41.00 -0.42
CA GLN A 51 1.53 -42.33 0.04
C GLN A 51 2.51 -42.22 1.22
N GLY A 52 2.62 -43.32 1.99
CA GLY A 52 3.59 -43.43 3.08
C GLY A 52 3.46 -42.33 4.12
N ASP A 53 4.61 -41.84 4.59
CA ASP A 53 4.72 -40.83 5.64
C ASP A 53 4.00 -39.54 5.28
N LEU A 54 4.04 -39.11 4.02
CA LEU A 54 3.33 -37.89 3.59
C LEU A 54 1.83 -37.98 3.84
N ARG A 55 1.22 -39.17 3.63
CA ARG A 55 -0.21 -39.36 3.88
C ARG A 55 -0.53 -39.20 5.37
N ALA A 56 0.28 -39.81 6.24
CA ALA A 56 0.12 -39.69 7.69
C ALA A 56 0.18 -38.23 8.16
N TRP A 57 1.03 -37.42 7.51
CA TRP A 57 1.12 -35.97 7.78
C TRP A 57 -0.10 -35.20 7.32
N LEU A 58 -0.56 -35.48 6.12
CA LEU A 58 -1.71 -34.79 5.54
C LEU A 58 -2.99 -35.13 6.29
N ASP A 59 -3.11 -36.34 6.86
CA ASP A 59 -4.25 -36.78 7.67
C ASP A 59 -4.35 -36.01 9.01
N LEU A 60 -3.31 -35.27 9.44
CA LEU A 60 -3.37 -34.33 10.56
C LEU A 60 -4.13 -33.04 10.22
N LEU A 61 -4.29 -32.75 8.92
CA LEU A 61 -5.03 -31.60 8.43
C LEU A 61 -6.44 -32.05 8.04
N ASP A 62 -7.43 -31.23 8.34
CA ASP A 62 -8.76 -31.42 7.78
C ASP A 62 -8.78 -31.19 6.25
N ALA A 63 -9.88 -31.53 5.61
CA ALA A 63 -10.02 -31.40 4.15
C ALA A 63 -9.81 -29.96 3.66
N ASN A 64 -10.21 -28.96 4.44
CA ASN A 64 -10.00 -27.55 4.12
C ASN A 64 -8.53 -27.15 4.24
N GLY A 65 -7.85 -27.59 5.30
CA GLY A 65 -6.42 -27.37 5.49
C GLY A 65 -5.57 -28.00 4.39
N GLN A 66 -5.91 -29.22 3.96
CA GLN A 66 -5.24 -29.87 2.83
C GLN A 66 -5.44 -29.09 1.53
N GLU A 67 -6.65 -28.59 1.25
CA GLU A 67 -6.91 -27.78 0.05
C GLU A 67 -6.20 -26.43 0.09
N GLN A 68 -6.17 -25.78 1.26
CA GLN A 68 -5.41 -24.54 1.44
C GLN A 68 -3.91 -24.75 1.21
N LEU A 69 -3.34 -25.82 1.76
CA LEU A 69 -1.92 -26.16 1.54
C LEU A 69 -1.65 -26.40 0.05
N ARG A 70 -2.51 -27.11 -0.66
CA ARG A 70 -2.40 -27.32 -2.12
C ARG A 70 -2.43 -26.01 -2.88
N ARG A 71 -3.34 -25.10 -2.52
CA ARG A 71 -3.41 -23.75 -3.14
C ARG A 71 -2.11 -23.00 -2.92
N ILE A 72 -1.56 -22.98 -1.72
CA ILE A 72 -0.29 -22.31 -1.40
C ILE A 72 0.86 -22.92 -2.22
N LEU A 73 0.98 -24.23 -2.27
CA LEU A 73 2.05 -24.90 -3.00
C LEU A 73 2.00 -24.65 -4.51
N ARG A 74 0.78 -24.52 -5.07
CA ARG A 74 0.54 -24.30 -6.50
C ARG A 74 0.36 -22.84 -6.89
N ALA A 75 0.21 -21.96 -5.91
CA ALA A 75 0.10 -20.54 -6.19
C ALA A 75 1.38 -20.05 -6.90
N PRO A 76 1.25 -19.28 -7.98
CA PRO A 76 2.38 -18.62 -8.56
C PRO A 76 2.90 -17.60 -7.55
N LEU A 77 4.17 -17.73 -7.14
CA LEU A 77 4.84 -16.77 -6.26
C LEU A 77 4.97 -15.41 -6.92
N VAL A 78 5.08 -15.43 -8.23
CA VAL A 78 5.23 -14.26 -9.06
C VAL A 78 4.60 -14.56 -10.41
N GLN A 79 3.69 -13.69 -10.83
CA GLN A 79 3.06 -13.80 -12.14
C GLN A 79 3.87 -13.13 -13.25
N ASP A 80 4.85 -12.30 -12.85
CA ASP A 80 5.71 -11.59 -13.78
C ASP A 80 7.18 -11.63 -13.35
N ARG A 81 8.02 -12.12 -14.27
CA ARG A 81 9.46 -12.30 -14.10
C ARG A 81 10.19 -11.05 -13.64
N SER A 82 9.77 -9.92 -14.13
CA SER A 82 10.49 -8.67 -13.97
C SER A 82 10.10 -7.92 -12.69
N PHE A 83 8.84 -8.02 -12.29
CA PHE A 83 8.40 -7.50 -11.00
C PHE A 83 9.18 -8.15 -9.86
N ALA A 84 9.29 -9.49 -9.86
CA ALA A 84 10.06 -10.22 -8.86
C ALA A 84 11.52 -9.80 -8.83
N GLN A 85 12.15 -9.74 -9.98
CA GLN A 85 13.58 -9.37 -10.06
C GLN A 85 13.80 -7.96 -9.51
N GLN A 86 12.95 -7.03 -9.86
CA GLN A 86 13.09 -5.63 -9.44
C GLN A 86 12.68 -5.41 -8.00
N PHE A 87 11.55 -5.99 -7.55
CA PHE A 87 11.12 -5.88 -6.16
C PHE A 87 12.14 -6.51 -5.21
N LEU A 88 12.57 -7.75 -5.48
CA LEU A 88 13.52 -8.45 -4.63
C LEU A 88 14.92 -7.83 -4.66
N ALA A 89 15.30 -7.13 -5.74
CA ALA A 89 16.53 -6.32 -5.78
C ALA A 89 16.41 -5.00 -5.01
N SER A 90 15.21 -4.53 -4.73
CA SER A 90 14.98 -3.31 -3.94
C SER A 90 15.33 -3.52 -2.47
N TRP A 91 15.59 -2.40 -1.75
CA TRP A 91 15.81 -2.46 -0.31
C TRP A 91 14.66 -3.16 0.44
N ALA A 92 13.42 -2.87 0.10
CA ALA A 92 12.25 -3.50 0.68
C ALA A 92 12.20 -5.02 0.40
N GLY A 93 12.52 -5.44 -0.81
CA GLY A 93 12.59 -6.84 -1.19
C GLY A 93 13.70 -7.60 -0.46
N GLN A 94 14.89 -7.00 -0.32
CA GLN A 94 15.98 -7.59 0.47
C GLN A 94 15.60 -7.78 1.94
N ARG A 95 14.83 -6.84 2.50
CA ARG A 95 14.32 -6.96 3.87
C ARG A 95 13.30 -8.09 4.00
N VAL A 96 12.38 -8.24 3.04
CA VAL A 96 11.44 -9.38 2.99
C VAL A 96 12.18 -10.70 2.90
N LEU A 97 13.24 -10.80 2.09
CA LEU A 97 14.08 -11.99 2.00
C LEU A 97 14.76 -12.32 3.34
N ALA A 98 15.28 -11.32 4.04
CA ALA A 98 15.87 -11.52 5.36
C ALA A 98 14.84 -12.02 6.40
N GLU A 99 13.59 -11.57 6.32
CA GLU A 99 12.53 -12.06 7.20
C GLU A 99 12.10 -13.50 6.86
N LEU A 100 12.22 -13.92 5.59
CA LEU A 100 11.97 -15.31 5.21
C LEU A 100 12.96 -16.30 5.87
N ASP A 101 14.15 -15.85 6.26
CA ASP A 101 15.12 -16.68 6.99
C ASP A 101 14.62 -17.13 8.36
N GLN A 102 13.66 -16.40 8.96
CA GLN A 102 12.98 -16.82 10.18
C GLN A 102 12.00 -17.99 9.94
N LEU A 103 11.55 -18.14 8.70
CA LEU A 103 10.58 -19.16 8.31
C LEU A 103 11.26 -20.38 7.68
N ILE A 104 12.30 -20.15 6.86
CA ILE A 104 12.95 -21.21 6.12
C ILE A 104 14.46 -21.01 6.08
N THR A 105 15.20 -22.10 6.34
CA THR A 105 16.66 -22.12 6.27
C THR A 105 17.14 -23.28 5.40
N THR A 106 18.39 -23.22 4.97
CA THR A 106 19.09 -24.32 4.33
C THR A 106 20.04 -25.00 5.33
N GLU A 107 20.64 -26.11 4.96
CA GLU A 107 21.72 -26.72 5.76
C GLU A 107 22.92 -25.78 5.98
N GLN A 108 23.11 -24.81 5.11
CA GLN A 108 24.20 -23.83 5.16
C GLN A 108 23.82 -22.55 5.91
N GLY A 109 22.58 -22.43 6.39
CA GLY A 109 22.05 -21.27 7.08
C GLY A 109 20.97 -20.52 6.28
N SER A 110 21.13 -19.21 6.10
CA SER A 110 20.17 -18.34 5.45
C SER A 110 19.64 -18.85 4.12
N ALA A 111 18.32 -18.95 3.97
CA ALA A 111 17.69 -19.37 2.72
C ALA A 111 17.36 -18.19 1.79
N GLY A 112 17.19 -16.97 2.31
CA GLY A 112 16.75 -15.82 1.53
C GLY A 112 17.59 -15.56 0.27
N PRO A 113 18.91 -15.41 0.36
CA PRO A 113 19.76 -15.19 -0.81
C PRO A 113 19.69 -16.35 -1.82
N VAL A 114 19.63 -17.60 -1.32
CA VAL A 114 19.58 -18.80 -2.17
C VAL A 114 18.22 -18.91 -2.86
N LEU A 115 17.13 -18.67 -2.14
CA LEU A 115 15.77 -18.61 -2.70
C LEU A 115 15.67 -17.53 -3.78
N TYR A 116 16.25 -16.35 -3.52
CA TYR A 116 16.28 -15.27 -4.51
C TYR A 116 17.01 -15.66 -5.80
N GLN A 117 18.22 -16.20 -5.69
CA GLN A 117 18.99 -16.64 -6.85
C GLN A 117 18.28 -17.77 -7.61
N THR A 118 17.71 -18.74 -6.89
CA THR A 118 16.95 -19.84 -7.48
C THR A 118 15.72 -19.32 -8.21
N LEU A 119 14.96 -18.40 -7.60
CA LEU A 119 13.81 -17.78 -8.24
C LEU A 119 14.19 -17.04 -9.53
N GLN A 120 15.29 -16.28 -9.51
CA GLN A 120 15.81 -15.62 -10.71
C GLN A 120 16.16 -16.61 -11.82
N GLN A 121 16.81 -17.73 -11.49
CA GLN A 121 17.18 -18.77 -12.46
C GLN A 121 15.93 -19.45 -13.06
N LEU A 122 14.92 -19.73 -12.25
CA LEU A 122 13.66 -20.31 -12.73
C LEU A 122 12.92 -19.33 -13.64
N LEU A 123 12.78 -18.09 -13.20
CA LEU A 123 12.14 -17.03 -13.99
C LEU A 123 12.91 -16.72 -15.30
N ALA A 124 14.20 -17.05 -15.39
CA ALA A 124 14.95 -16.99 -16.65
C ALA A 124 14.48 -18.03 -17.69
N ARG A 125 13.85 -19.11 -17.24
CA ARG A 125 13.47 -20.27 -18.07
C ARG A 125 11.96 -20.38 -18.30
N GLN A 126 11.14 -19.85 -17.37
CA GLN A 126 9.68 -19.95 -17.41
C GLN A 126 9.02 -18.66 -16.89
N PRO A 127 7.82 -18.30 -17.41
CA PRO A 127 7.16 -17.04 -17.07
C PRO A 127 6.60 -17.01 -15.66
N GLN A 128 6.30 -18.16 -15.07
CA GLN A 128 5.72 -18.30 -13.74
C GLN A 128 6.45 -19.35 -12.93
N VAL A 129 6.56 -19.12 -11.62
CA VAL A 129 7.19 -20.06 -10.68
C VAL A 129 6.23 -20.23 -9.50
N THR A 130 5.87 -21.48 -9.23
CA THR A 130 5.06 -21.82 -8.06
C THR A 130 5.91 -22.03 -6.81
N THR A 131 5.29 -21.99 -5.63
CA THR A 131 5.97 -22.24 -4.36
C THR A 131 6.69 -23.58 -4.37
N ILE A 132 6.04 -24.66 -4.83
CA ILE A 132 6.64 -26.00 -4.83
C ILE A 132 7.80 -26.09 -5.83
N GLU A 133 7.71 -25.45 -6.99
CA GLU A 133 8.79 -25.41 -7.97
C GLU A 133 10.02 -24.68 -7.43
N LEU A 134 9.81 -23.56 -6.72
CA LEU A 134 10.90 -22.85 -6.07
C LEU A 134 11.58 -23.74 -5.02
N LEU A 135 10.81 -24.33 -4.09
CA LEU A 135 11.37 -25.20 -3.04
C LEU A 135 12.17 -26.35 -3.62
N ARG A 136 11.67 -27.00 -4.68
CA ARG A 136 12.34 -28.10 -5.37
C ARG A 136 13.63 -27.69 -6.07
N ALA A 137 13.71 -26.47 -6.57
CA ALA A 137 14.85 -26.00 -7.34
C ALA A 137 16.00 -25.45 -6.47
N VAL A 138 15.79 -25.26 -5.17
CA VAL A 138 16.83 -24.76 -4.27
C VAL A 138 18.03 -25.71 -4.26
N PRO A 139 19.28 -25.22 -4.46
CA PRO A 139 20.49 -26.05 -4.46
C PRO A 139 20.94 -26.39 -3.03
N SER A 140 20.11 -27.15 -2.30
CA SER A 140 20.36 -27.65 -0.97
C SER A 140 19.70 -29.02 -0.82
N GLN A 141 20.34 -29.99 -0.20
CA GLN A 141 19.71 -31.30 -0.03
C GLN A 141 18.47 -31.22 0.87
N ARG A 142 18.52 -30.35 1.87
CA ARG A 142 17.47 -30.17 2.85
C ARG A 142 17.13 -28.70 3.02
N LEU A 143 15.81 -28.41 3.05
CA LEU A 143 15.25 -27.16 3.51
C LEU A 143 14.64 -27.38 4.89
N VAL A 144 14.80 -26.42 5.78
CA VAL A 144 14.21 -26.47 7.11
C VAL A 144 13.15 -25.38 7.20
N LEU A 145 11.90 -25.79 7.43
CA LEU A 145 10.77 -24.90 7.67
C LEU A 145 10.54 -24.79 9.19
N HIS A 146 10.78 -23.60 9.73
CA HIS A 146 10.56 -23.27 11.13
C HIS A 146 9.10 -22.90 11.35
N LEU A 147 8.27 -23.87 11.71
CA LEU A 147 6.83 -23.65 11.87
C LEU A 147 6.53 -22.69 13.02
N GLU A 148 7.35 -22.65 14.05
CA GLU A 148 7.26 -21.68 15.15
C GLU A 148 7.36 -20.24 14.67
N GLY A 149 8.28 -19.94 13.75
CA GLY A 149 8.41 -18.62 13.12
C GLY A 149 7.14 -18.25 12.35
N GLY A 150 6.59 -19.20 11.59
CA GLY A 150 5.32 -19.03 10.87
C GLY A 150 4.13 -18.79 11.81
N LEU A 151 4.04 -19.56 12.90
CA LEU A 151 2.99 -19.39 13.91
C LEU A 151 3.12 -18.05 14.64
N GLN A 152 4.35 -17.61 14.97
CA GLN A 152 4.58 -16.30 15.58
C GLN A 152 4.17 -15.16 14.62
N LEU A 153 4.50 -15.27 13.34
CA LEU A 153 4.08 -14.31 12.32
C LEU A 153 2.55 -14.26 12.18
N ALA A 154 1.91 -15.42 12.05
CA ALA A 154 0.46 -15.54 12.00
C ALA A 154 -0.21 -14.98 13.26
N GLY A 155 0.37 -15.27 14.45
CA GLY A 155 -0.10 -14.72 15.72
C GLY A 155 0.04 -13.20 15.80
N ARG A 156 1.10 -12.62 15.25
CA ARG A 156 1.24 -11.14 15.16
C ARG A 156 0.15 -10.54 14.27
N TRP A 157 -0.12 -11.14 13.12
CA TRP A 157 -1.19 -10.67 12.22
C TRP A 157 -2.57 -10.79 12.85
N GLN A 158 -2.83 -11.93 13.46
CA GLN A 158 -4.12 -12.14 14.15
C GLN A 158 -4.34 -11.10 15.25
N ARG A 159 -3.32 -10.79 16.05
CA ARG A 159 -3.42 -9.72 17.06
C ARG A 159 -3.72 -8.38 16.43
N GLN A 160 -3.03 -7.98 15.35
CA GLN A 160 -3.28 -6.71 14.68
C GLN A 160 -4.70 -6.60 14.11
N ILE A 161 -5.25 -7.70 13.58
CA ILE A 161 -6.64 -7.75 13.12
C ILE A 161 -7.61 -7.61 14.30
N VAL A 162 -7.33 -8.28 15.41
CA VAL A 162 -8.12 -8.16 16.64
C VAL A 162 -8.06 -6.75 17.18
N ASP A 163 -6.86 -6.14 17.26
CA ASP A 163 -6.67 -4.77 17.71
C ASP A 163 -7.48 -3.77 16.86
N GLN A 164 -7.52 -3.95 15.55
CA GLN A 164 -8.35 -3.12 14.66
C GLN A 164 -9.85 -3.27 14.94
N ARG A 165 -10.32 -4.51 15.17
CA ARG A 165 -11.73 -4.75 15.54
C ARG A 165 -12.08 -4.15 16.89
N ASP A 166 -11.20 -4.28 17.88
CA ASP A 166 -11.40 -3.73 19.21
C ASP A 166 -11.38 -2.20 19.19
N ALA A 167 -10.51 -1.62 18.36
CA ALA A 167 -10.50 -0.20 18.11
C ALA A 167 -11.81 0.30 17.48
N LEU A 168 -12.35 -0.45 16.52
CA LEU A 168 -13.66 -0.13 15.94
C LEU A 168 -14.78 -0.22 16.98
N ARG A 169 -14.79 -1.25 17.83
CA ARG A 169 -15.75 -1.37 18.95
C ARG A 169 -15.64 -0.20 19.93
N ALA A 170 -14.42 0.22 20.26
CA ALA A 170 -14.18 1.38 21.11
C ALA A 170 -14.72 2.67 20.46
N LEU A 171 -14.50 2.82 19.14
CA LEU A 171 -15.03 3.96 18.38
C LEU A 171 -16.56 4.02 18.41
N GLN A 172 -17.24 2.86 18.34
CA GLN A 172 -18.70 2.77 18.42
C GLN A 172 -19.26 3.20 19.77
N GLN A 173 -18.45 3.17 20.84
CA GLN A 173 -18.83 3.61 22.19
C GLN A 173 -18.77 5.14 22.38
N LEU A 174 -18.11 5.87 21.47
CA LEU A 174 -18.04 7.33 21.56
C LEU A 174 -19.43 7.97 21.47
N LYS A 175 -19.71 8.90 22.38
CA LYS A 175 -20.94 9.69 22.37
C LYS A 175 -20.88 10.76 21.28
N LEU A 176 -21.21 10.39 20.06
CA LEU A 176 -21.26 11.29 18.92
C LEU A 176 -22.72 11.54 18.50
N ARG A 177 -23.00 12.76 18.02
CA ARG A 177 -24.30 13.10 17.43
C ARG A 177 -24.55 12.22 16.21
N ARG A 178 -25.68 11.56 16.16
CA ARG A 178 -26.08 10.75 15.00
C ARG A 178 -26.70 11.65 13.94
N VAL A 179 -26.27 11.47 12.71
CA VAL A 179 -26.81 12.13 11.51
C VAL A 179 -27.09 11.06 10.47
N SER A 180 -28.34 10.95 10.06
CA SER A 180 -28.71 10.11 8.93
C SER A 180 -28.52 10.90 7.65
N GLU A 181 -27.87 10.32 6.67
CA GLU A 181 -27.71 10.92 5.35
C GLU A 181 -28.65 10.23 4.37
N SER A 182 -29.32 11.02 3.54
CA SER A 182 -30.07 10.47 2.42
C SER A 182 -29.09 10.01 1.36
N ALA A 183 -29.34 8.83 0.79
CA ALA A 183 -28.53 8.35 -0.31
C ALA A 183 -28.59 9.38 -1.46
N MET A 184 -27.57 10.19 -1.58
CA MET A 184 -27.35 10.92 -2.82
C MET A 184 -26.79 9.93 -3.82
N ALA A 185 -27.55 9.64 -4.87
CA ALA A 185 -27.01 8.90 -5.98
C ALA A 185 -25.74 9.63 -6.45
N LEU A 186 -24.60 8.94 -6.40
CA LEU A 186 -23.40 9.44 -7.07
C LEU A 186 -23.78 9.48 -8.55
N GLN A 187 -23.97 10.67 -9.07
CA GLN A 187 -24.20 10.83 -10.49
C GLN A 187 -22.98 10.31 -11.25
N PRO A 188 -23.16 9.78 -12.46
CA PRO A 188 -22.05 9.49 -13.34
C PRO A 188 -21.08 10.67 -13.36
N ALA A 189 -19.78 10.41 -13.36
CA ALA A 189 -18.79 11.47 -13.46
C ALA A 189 -19.13 12.30 -14.72
N GLY A 190 -19.43 13.60 -14.53
CA GLY A 190 -19.58 14.51 -15.65
C GLY A 190 -18.23 14.66 -16.34
N GLN A 191 -18.22 14.79 -17.65
CA GLN A 191 -17.00 15.06 -18.41
C GLN A 191 -16.29 16.32 -17.85
N PRO A 192 -14.95 16.35 -17.80
CA PRO A 192 -14.22 17.55 -17.47
C PRO A 192 -14.54 18.64 -18.50
N ALA A 193 -14.60 19.89 -18.04
CA ALA A 193 -14.86 21.00 -18.93
C ALA A 193 -13.72 21.24 -19.95
N GLU A 194 -12.49 20.97 -19.50
CA GLU A 194 -11.27 21.24 -20.24
C GLU A 194 -10.17 20.25 -19.84
N VAL A 195 -9.32 19.89 -20.80
CA VAL A 195 -8.10 19.08 -20.58
C VAL A 195 -6.90 19.91 -20.99
N PHE A 196 -5.86 19.92 -20.16
CA PHE A 196 -4.63 20.68 -20.40
C PHE A 196 -3.41 19.77 -20.39
N GLN A 197 -2.39 20.18 -21.11
CA GLN A 197 -1.06 19.60 -21.08
C GLN A 197 -0.08 20.67 -20.55
N LEU A 198 0.51 20.44 -19.38
CA LEU A 198 1.48 21.36 -18.77
C LEU A 198 2.89 20.78 -18.89
N SER A 199 3.75 21.44 -19.67
CA SER A 199 5.16 21.07 -19.77
C SER A 199 5.92 21.60 -18.56
N VAL A 200 6.65 20.72 -17.88
CA VAL A 200 7.44 21.05 -16.67
C VAL A 200 8.89 20.60 -16.84
N PRO A 201 9.88 21.36 -16.34
CA PRO A 201 11.30 21.07 -16.59
C PRO A 201 11.80 19.73 -16.03
N HIS A 202 11.15 19.21 -15.00
CA HIS A 202 11.55 17.99 -14.32
C HIS A 202 10.90 16.72 -14.91
N ARG A 203 10.06 16.86 -15.95
CA ARG A 203 9.41 15.76 -16.64
C ARG A 203 9.76 15.75 -18.11
N ARG A 204 9.88 14.55 -18.70
CA ARG A 204 10.02 14.38 -20.16
C ARG A 204 8.68 14.47 -20.88
N GLN A 205 7.61 14.02 -20.22
CA GLN A 205 6.23 14.08 -20.73
C GLN A 205 5.51 15.21 -19.99
N PRO A 206 4.61 15.95 -20.68
CA PRO A 206 3.77 16.95 -20.04
C PRO A 206 2.86 16.29 -18.99
N LEU A 207 2.46 17.08 -18.00
CA LEU A 207 1.41 16.69 -17.06
C LEU A 207 0.06 16.82 -17.73
N GLU A 208 -0.76 15.77 -17.66
CA GLU A 208 -2.15 15.83 -18.07
C GLU A 208 -3.02 16.29 -16.91
N LEU A 209 -3.88 17.26 -17.18
CA LEU A 209 -4.71 17.93 -16.20
C LEU A 209 -6.15 17.99 -16.71
N GLN A 210 -7.10 17.55 -15.90
CA GLN A 210 -8.52 17.60 -16.18
C GLN A 210 -9.18 18.64 -15.28
N LEU A 211 -9.92 19.59 -15.83
CA LEU A 211 -10.52 20.71 -15.10
C LEU A 211 -12.04 20.62 -15.06
N TRP A 212 -12.60 20.70 -13.87
CA TRP A 212 -14.00 21.01 -13.61
C TRP A 212 -14.10 22.42 -12.98
N ARG A 213 -14.65 23.38 -13.73
CA ARG A 213 -14.76 24.78 -13.26
C ARG A 213 -15.92 24.97 -12.31
N GLY A 214 -15.64 25.45 -11.10
CA GLY A 214 -16.61 25.87 -10.09
C GLY A 214 -16.66 27.39 -9.91
N ARG A 215 -17.37 27.82 -8.87
CA ARG A 215 -17.57 29.25 -8.53
C ARG A 215 -16.96 29.63 -7.17
N SER A 216 -16.37 28.68 -6.45
CA SER A 216 -15.70 28.91 -5.17
C SER A 216 -14.48 29.82 -5.33
N THR A 217 -14.13 30.56 -4.27
CA THR A 217 -12.89 31.36 -4.21
C THR A 217 -11.65 30.52 -3.98
N GLY A 218 -11.81 29.29 -3.52
CA GLY A 218 -10.76 28.28 -3.42
C GLY A 218 -10.93 27.21 -4.47
N TRP A 219 -9.87 26.47 -4.77
CA TRP A 219 -9.87 25.37 -5.73
C TRP A 219 -9.12 24.15 -5.18
N VAL A 220 -9.41 22.99 -5.75
CA VAL A 220 -8.86 21.70 -5.33
C VAL A 220 -7.89 21.19 -6.40
N LEU A 221 -6.66 20.86 -6.00
CA LEU A 221 -5.74 20.04 -6.77
C LEU A 221 -5.81 18.62 -6.24
N LEU A 222 -6.38 17.72 -7.07
CA LEU A 222 -6.65 16.33 -6.72
C LEU A 222 -5.67 15.40 -7.44
N THR A 223 -5.11 14.43 -6.70
CA THR A 223 -4.09 13.52 -7.22
C THR A 223 -4.32 12.08 -6.79
N PRO A 224 -4.15 11.07 -7.69
CA PRO A 224 -4.32 9.67 -7.39
C PRO A 224 -3.17 9.09 -6.56
N GLY A 225 -3.34 7.83 -6.14
CA GLY A 225 -2.33 7.03 -5.47
C GLY A 225 -1.22 6.52 -6.39
N LEU A 226 -0.44 5.58 -5.88
CA LEU A 226 0.54 4.83 -6.66
C LEU A 226 -0.21 3.87 -7.58
N GLY A 227 0.11 3.91 -8.87
CA GLY A 227 -0.54 3.07 -9.88
C GLY A 227 -1.97 3.49 -10.21
N GLY A 228 -2.44 4.60 -9.67
CA GLY A 228 -3.76 5.14 -9.96
C GLY A 228 -3.75 6.15 -11.11
N SER A 229 -4.90 6.27 -11.77
CA SER A 229 -5.17 7.27 -12.82
C SER A 229 -6.18 8.32 -12.37
N ALA A 230 -6.25 9.41 -13.12
CA ALA A 230 -7.28 10.45 -12.94
C ALA A 230 -8.69 9.87 -12.96
N GLU A 231 -8.97 8.92 -13.86
CA GLU A 231 -10.28 8.28 -14.03
C GLU A 231 -10.83 7.70 -12.73
N GLN A 232 -9.97 7.17 -11.88
CA GLN A 232 -10.36 6.59 -10.59
C GLN A 232 -10.96 7.63 -9.63
N LEU A 233 -10.67 8.93 -9.82
CA LEU A 233 -11.09 10.02 -8.94
C LEU A 233 -12.03 11.04 -9.62
N GLU A 234 -12.38 10.87 -10.89
CA GLU A 234 -13.31 11.76 -11.61
C GLU A 234 -14.66 11.92 -10.91
N TRP A 235 -15.15 10.84 -10.28
CA TRP A 235 -16.37 10.88 -9.50
C TRP A 235 -16.31 11.90 -8.35
N LEU A 236 -15.14 12.01 -7.70
CA LEU A 236 -14.92 12.96 -6.61
C LEU A 236 -14.73 14.37 -7.15
N ALA A 237 -13.99 14.53 -8.24
CA ALA A 237 -13.83 15.81 -8.92
C ALA A 237 -15.17 16.38 -9.38
N SER A 238 -15.97 15.58 -10.11
CA SER A 238 -17.30 15.93 -10.56
C SER A 238 -18.25 16.25 -9.39
N GLY A 239 -18.21 15.41 -8.33
CA GLY A 239 -19.05 15.61 -7.15
C GLY A 239 -18.72 16.90 -6.35
N LEU A 240 -17.46 17.30 -6.28
CA LEU A 240 -17.03 18.56 -5.66
C LEU A 240 -17.38 19.74 -6.57
N HIS A 241 -17.22 19.60 -7.89
CA HIS A 241 -17.65 20.60 -8.86
C HIS A 241 -19.14 20.92 -8.74
N GLN A 242 -20.01 19.91 -8.63
CA GLN A 242 -21.45 20.10 -8.43
C GLN A 242 -21.77 20.88 -7.14
N ARG A 243 -20.84 20.92 -6.19
CA ARG A 243 -20.91 21.72 -4.95
C ARG A 243 -20.20 23.08 -5.05
N GLY A 244 -19.85 23.46 -6.27
CA GLY A 244 -19.29 24.77 -6.59
C GLY A 244 -17.77 24.88 -6.53
N TRP A 245 -17.03 23.79 -6.25
CA TRP A 245 -15.57 23.82 -6.23
C TRP A 245 -14.98 23.71 -7.65
N SER A 246 -13.98 24.51 -7.95
CA SER A 246 -13.08 24.23 -9.09
C SER A 246 -12.16 23.08 -8.69
N VAL A 247 -12.08 22.06 -9.53
CA VAL A 247 -11.21 20.89 -9.29
C VAL A 247 -10.31 20.70 -10.48
N LEU A 248 -9.02 20.65 -10.24
CA LEU A 248 -8.00 20.27 -11.20
C LEU A 248 -7.47 18.90 -10.80
N LEU A 249 -7.66 17.91 -11.61
CA LEU A 249 -7.25 16.52 -11.40
C LEU A 249 -6.00 16.28 -12.24
N LEU A 250 -4.96 15.73 -11.61
CA LEU A 250 -3.62 15.58 -12.15
C LEU A 250 -3.20 14.12 -12.17
N ASP A 251 -2.75 13.63 -13.31
CA ASP A 251 -1.98 12.40 -13.41
C ASP A 251 -0.48 12.63 -13.24
N HIS A 252 0.17 11.67 -12.60
CA HIS A 252 1.62 11.70 -12.39
C HIS A 252 2.33 10.70 -13.31
N PRO A 253 2.90 11.15 -14.44
CA PRO A 253 3.64 10.26 -15.32
C PRO A 253 4.71 9.48 -14.57
N GLY A 254 4.75 8.17 -14.78
CA GLY A 254 5.75 7.32 -14.16
C GLY A 254 5.40 6.76 -12.79
N SER A 255 4.24 7.09 -12.24
CA SER A 255 3.64 6.43 -11.07
C SER A 255 2.15 6.15 -11.26
N ASP A 256 1.70 6.23 -12.49
CA ASP A 256 0.36 5.96 -12.99
C ASP A 256 0.15 4.46 -13.28
N GLU A 257 -1.02 4.10 -13.78
CA GLU A 257 -1.37 2.73 -14.17
C GLU A 257 -0.44 2.18 -15.25
N GLN A 258 -0.03 3.01 -16.22
CA GLN A 258 0.91 2.59 -17.25
C GLN A 258 2.27 2.22 -16.65
N ALA A 259 2.76 2.99 -15.67
CA ALA A 259 4.01 2.68 -14.98
C ALA A 259 3.94 1.36 -14.21
N VAL A 260 2.79 1.06 -13.57
CA VAL A 260 2.57 -0.24 -12.91
C VAL A 260 2.47 -1.37 -13.93
N ARG A 261 1.81 -1.15 -15.06
CA ARG A 261 1.77 -2.13 -16.16
C ARG A 261 3.16 -2.41 -16.72
N GLU A 262 3.95 -1.36 -16.99
CA GLU A 262 5.33 -1.48 -17.45
C GLU A 262 6.23 -2.20 -16.43
N LEU A 263 5.97 -1.97 -15.13
CA LEU A 263 6.60 -2.71 -14.06
C LEU A 263 6.24 -4.20 -14.11
N LEU A 264 4.97 -4.53 -14.21
CA LEU A 264 4.50 -5.93 -14.29
C LEU A 264 5.06 -6.65 -15.52
N GLU A 265 5.25 -5.93 -16.63
CA GLU A 265 5.89 -6.44 -17.85
C GLU A 265 7.43 -6.38 -17.82
N GLY A 266 8.03 -5.83 -16.77
CA GLY A 266 9.47 -5.76 -16.57
C GLY A 266 10.24 -4.77 -17.38
N ARG A 267 9.54 -3.86 -17.95
CA ARG A 267 10.12 -2.78 -18.73
C ARG A 267 10.59 -1.61 -17.87
N ARG A 268 10.20 -1.62 -16.59
CA ARG A 268 10.46 -0.53 -15.65
C ARG A 268 10.70 -1.05 -14.22
N PRO A 269 11.60 -0.40 -13.44
CA PRO A 269 11.71 -0.64 -12.00
C PRO A 269 10.41 -0.26 -11.27
N PRO A 270 10.14 -0.87 -10.09
CA PRO A 270 8.94 -0.55 -9.31
C PRO A 270 8.80 0.96 -9.12
N PRO A 271 7.68 1.57 -9.55
CA PRO A 271 7.40 2.93 -9.16
C PRO A 271 7.18 2.92 -7.64
N GLY A 272 7.96 3.71 -6.94
CA GLY A 272 7.95 3.75 -5.50
C GLY A 272 8.24 5.14 -4.99
N ALA A 273 8.99 5.22 -3.93
CA ALA A 273 9.38 6.48 -3.33
C ALA A 273 10.25 7.35 -4.25
N GLU A 274 10.93 6.79 -5.25
CA GLU A 274 11.71 7.55 -6.23
C GLU A 274 10.86 8.54 -7.04
N THR A 275 9.57 8.24 -7.20
CA THR A 275 8.64 9.15 -7.89
C THR A 275 8.18 10.32 -7.03
N LEU A 276 8.37 10.25 -5.70
CA LEU A 276 7.86 11.27 -4.76
C LEU A 276 8.46 12.65 -4.99
N SER A 277 9.74 12.72 -5.31
CA SER A 277 10.40 13.99 -5.59
C SER A 277 9.74 14.72 -6.75
N GLU A 278 9.44 13.99 -7.81
CA GLU A 278 8.79 14.52 -9.01
C GLU A 278 7.32 14.82 -8.75
N ARG A 279 6.61 13.97 -8.04
CA ARG A 279 5.21 14.21 -7.67
C ARG A 279 5.03 15.47 -6.84
N VAL A 280 5.93 15.75 -5.89
CA VAL A 280 5.90 17.01 -5.12
C VAL A 280 6.14 18.21 -6.03
N ARG A 281 7.11 18.13 -6.96
CA ARG A 281 7.37 19.19 -7.94
C ARG A 281 6.19 19.39 -8.91
N ASP A 282 5.51 18.31 -9.30
CA ASP A 282 4.29 18.40 -10.14
C ASP A 282 3.23 19.26 -9.46
N LEU A 283 2.89 18.98 -8.18
CA LEU A 283 1.92 19.80 -7.45
C LEU A 283 2.36 21.26 -7.35
N GLN A 284 3.63 21.52 -7.06
CA GLN A 284 4.18 22.87 -6.97
C GLN A 284 4.11 23.59 -8.32
N ALA A 285 4.43 22.91 -9.42
CA ALA A 285 4.38 23.47 -10.77
C ALA A 285 2.96 23.80 -11.20
N VAL A 286 2.00 22.92 -10.93
CA VAL A 286 0.57 23.17 -11.25
C VAL A 286 0.05 24.38 -10.47
N VAL A 287 0.35 24.48 -9.18
CA VAL A 287 -0.07 25.64 -8.35
C VAL A 287 0.58 26.93 -8.89
N ALA A 288 1.84 26.87 -9.30
CA ALA A 288 2.54 28.02 -9.91
C ALA A 288 1.90 28.42 -11.25
N ALA A 289 1.59 27.46 -12.11
CA ALA A 289 0.97 27.71 -13.42
C ALA A 289 -0.44 28.35 -13.30
N VAL A 290 -1.24 27.93 -12.31
CA VAL A 290 -2.51 28.58 -11.98
C VAL A 290 -2.30 29.99 -11.45
N HIS A 291 -1.26 30.21 -10.63
CA HIS A 291 -0.94 31.52 -10.06
C HIS A 291 -0.46 32.52 -11.14
N THR A 292 0.40 32.08 -12.04
CA THR A 292 0.98 32.92 -13.12
C THR A 292 0.01 33.16 -14.28
N GLY A 293 -1.04 32.34 -14.39
CA GLY A 293 -2.02 32.43 -15.49
C GLY A 293 -1.62 31.60 -16.72
N GLU A 294 -0.62 30.75 -16.65
CA GLU A 294 -0.28 29.74 -17.66
C GLU A 294 -1.40 28.68 -17.74
N LEU A 295 -1.99 28.33 -16.60
CA LEU A 295 -3.27 27.64 -16.50
C LEU A 295 -4.38 28.63 -16.11
N PRO A 296 -5.66 28.30 -16.39
CA PRO A 296 -6.78 29.15 -15.99
C PRO A 296 -6.76 29.49 -14.50
N ARG A 297 -7.08 30.72 -14.18
CA ARG A 297 -7.26 31.13 -12.77
C ARG A 297 -8.47 30.45 -12.18
N LEU A 298 -8.28 29.71 -11.09
CA LEU A 298 -9.30 28.88 -10.44
C LEU A 298 -9.74 29.40 -9.08
N GLY A 299 -8.97 30.33 -8.51
CA GLY A 299 -9.19 30.92 -7.18
C GLY A 299 -7.90 31.41 -6.57
N GLU A 300 -7.98 31.94 -5.36
CA GLU A 300 -6.84 32.55 -4.65
C GLU A 300 -6.14 31.57 -3.68
N ARG A 301 -6.81 30.49 -3.32
CA ARG A 301 -6.35 29.51 -2.32
C ARG A 301 -6.49 28.12 -2.86
N VAL A 302 -5.47 27.29 -2.63
CA VAL A 302 -5.46 25.90 -3.06
C VAL A 302 -5.76 24.93 -1.91
N VAL A 303 -6.54 23.90 -2.19
CA VAL A 303 -6.68 22.68 -1.38
C VAL A 303 -5.88 21.60 -2.06
N LEU A 304 -4.92 21.01 -1.36
CA LEU A 304 -4.23 19.81 -1.84
C LEU A 304 -5.01 18.58 -1.38
N MET A 305 -5.38 17.73 -2.31
CA MET A 305 -6.16 16.53 -2.03
C MET A 305 -5.56 15.32 -2.75
N GLY A 306 -5.53 14.17 -2.09
CA GLY A 306 -5.07 12.96 -2.76
C GLY A 306 -5.41 11.68 -2.01
N HIS A 307 -5.37 10.58 -2.76
CA HIS A 307 -5.55 9.24 -2.27
C HIS A 307 -4.20 8.56 -2.04
N SER A 308 -4.04 7.82 -0.95
CA SER A 308 -2.84 7.00 -0.67
C SER A 308 -1.54 7.81 -0.83
N LEU A 309 -0.67 7.42 -1.77
CA LEU A 309 0.56 8.16 -2.11
C LEU A 309 0.26 9.62 -2.52
N GLY A 310 -0.88 9.90 -3.15
CA GLY A 310 -1.32 11.26 -3.46
C GLY A 310 -1.60 12.08 -2.21
N GLY A 311 -2.21 11.48 -1.18
CA GLY A 311 -2.39 12.11 0.13
C GLY A 311 -1.05 12.41 0.83
N PHE A 312 -0.12 11.47 0.77
CA PHE A 312 1.25 11.66 1.29
C PHE A 312 2.01 12.74 0.50
N THR A 313 1.92 12.73 -0.83
CA THR A 313 2.50 13.78 -1.70
C THR A 313 1.95 15.16 -1.35
N SER A 314 0.64 15.27 -1.11
CA SER A 314 -0.03 16.51 -0.70
C SER A 314 0.53 17.06 0.62
N LEU A 315 0.78 16.19 1.61
CA LEU A 315 1.39 16.59 2.88
C LEU A 315 2.83 17.09 2.70
N LEU A 316 3.62 16.44 1.85
CA LEU A 316 5.00 16.90 1.52
C LEU A 316 4.97 18.22 0.77
N ALA A 317 4.10 18.38 -0.23
CA ALA A 317 3.96 19.62 -1.00
C ALA A 317 3.45 20.78 -0.13
N ALA A 318 2.63 20.47 0.89
CA ALA A 318 2.20 21.44 1.92
C ALA A 318 3.32 21.89 2.88
N GLY A 319 4.53 21.33 2.75
CA GLY A 319 5.71 21.76 3.48
C GLY A 319 6.19 20.84 4.60
N LEU A 320 5.52 19.71 4.85
CA LEU A 320 6.00 18.73 5.83
C LEU A 320 7.35 18.13 5.38
N ARG A 321 8.24 17.88 6.34
CA ARG A 321 9.54 17.27 6.12
C ARG A 321 9.72 16.02 6.98
N PRO A 322 10.38 14.96 6.45
CA PRO A 322 10.69 13.77 7.24
C PRO A 322 11.48 14.13 8.50
N GLU A 323 11.12 13.50 9.60
CA GLU A 323 11.84 13.64 10.86
C GLU A 323 13.14 12.81 10.83
N PRO A 324 14.23 13.27 11.48
CA PRO A 324 15.48 12.51 11.60
C PRO A 324 15.27 11.12 12.19
N GLY A 325 16.14 10.16 11.86
CA GLY A 325 16.14 8.81 12.41
C GLY A 325 15.18 7.84 11.73
N LEU A 326 14.79 8.08 10.49
CA LEU A 326 13.94 7.19 9.70
C LEU A 326 14.53 5.78 9.59
N ALA A 327 15.84 5.63 9.37
CA ALA A 327 16.50 4.33 9.27
C ALA A 327 16.18 3.42 10.48
N ARG A 328 16.42 3.92 11.69
CA ARG A 328 16.12 3.16 12.92
C ARG A 328 14.64 2.84 13.11
N ARG A 329 13.74 3.69 12.61
CA ARG A 329 12.29 3.41 12.63
C ARG A 329 11.93 2.33 11.64
N CYS A 330 12.55 2.35 10.47
CA CYS A 330 12.37 1.35 9.44
C CYS A 330 12.89 -0.02 9.87
N ASP A 331 14.08 -0.09 10.47
CA ASP A 331 14.62 -1.35 11.01
C ASP A 331 13.63 -2.01 11.98
N ARG A 332 13.06 -1.22 12.91
CA ARG A 332 12.06 -1.74 13.87
C ARG A 332 10.69 -2.03 13.25
N ALA A 333 10.27 -1.23 12.28
CA ALA A 333 8.95 -1.39 11.67
C ALA A 333 8.88 -2.57 10.71
N LEU A 334 10.02 -2.99 10.19
CA LEU A 334 10.20 -4.10 9.27
C LEU A 334 10.89 -5.31 9.95
N ASP A 335 10.96 -5.30 11.27
CA ASP A 335 11.21 -6.48 12.07
C ASP A 335 9.96 -7.38 12.01
N GLY A 336 9.92 -8.22 11.00
CA GLY A 336 8.76 -8.97 10.51
C GLY A 336 8.10 -8.34 9.28
N ILE A 337 7.43 -9.19 8.48
CA ILE A 337 6.77 -8.75 7.24
C ILE A 337 5.53 -7.92 7.61
N PRO A 338 5.43 -6.62 7.20
CA PRO A 338 4.35 -5.73 7.62
C PRO A 338 3.07 -5.91 6.78
N LEU A 339 2.53 -7.12 6.67
CA LEU A 339 1.36 -7.41 5.83
C LEU A 339 0.08 -6.68 6.25
N THR A 340 0.03 -6.18 7.47
CA THR A 340 -1.10 -5.39 7.96
C THR A 340 -0.84 -3.87 7.93
N ASN A 341 0.27 -3.46 7.33
CA ASN A 341 0.58 -2.06 7.04
C ASN A 341 1.64 -1.97 5.93
N LEU A 342 1.23 -2.21 4.70
CA LEU A 342 2.14 -2.24 3.56
C LEU A 342 2.76 -0.87 3.26
N SER A 343 2.14 0.23 3.70
CA SER A 343 2.69 1.58 3.52
C SER A 343 4.06 1.76 4.18
N ARG A 344 4.39 0.96 5.19
CA ARG A 344 5.71 0.99 5.84
C ARG A 344 6.84 0.68 4.87
N LEU A 345 6.62 -0.23 3.93
CA LEU A 345 7.60 -0.53 2.87
C LEU A 345 7.87 0.73 2.04
N LEU A 346 6.81 1.40 1.60
CA LEU A 346 6.93 2.62 0.80
C LEU A 346 7.54 3.78 1.59
N GLN A 347 7.18 3.93 2.87
CA GLN A 347 7.79 4.93 3.75
C GLN A 347 9.30 4.70 3.93
N CYS A 348 9.72 3.46 4.01
CA CYS A 348 11.13 3.11 4.20
C CYS A 348 11.97 3.23 2.91
N GLN A 349 11.35 3.15 1.74
CA GLN A 349 12.05 3.47 0.47
C GLN A 349 12.54 4.92 0.42
N LEU A 350 11.97 5.84 1.23
CA LEU A 350 12.47 7.22 1.35
C LEU A 350 13.89 7.33 1.91
N LEU A 351 14.46 6.25 2.43
CA LEU A 351 15.88 6.24 2.84
C LEU A 351 16.82 6.44 1.64
N ASP A 352 16.40 5.99 0.47
CA ASP A 352 17.21 5.98 -0.76
C ASP A 352 16.82 7.13 -1.72
N VAL A 353 15.80 7.94 -1.36
CA VAL A 353 15.23 8.95 -2.26
C VAL A 353 15.40 10.35 -1.69
N PRO A 354 16.16 11.22 -2.37
CA PRO A 354 16.23 12.62 -1.99
C PRO A 354 14.92 13.33 -2.30
N LEU A 355 14.29 13.92 -1.27
CA LEU A 355 13.15 14.81 -1.47
C LEU A 355 13.63 16.18 -1.96
N PRO A 356 12.81 16.89 -2.76
CA PRO A 356 13.16 18.25 -3.19
C PRO A 356 13.29 19.18 -1.99
N PRO A 357 14.11 20.21 -2.08
CA PRO A 357 14.20 21.22 -1.03
C PRO A 357 12.81 21.84 -0.77
N PRO A 358 12.55 22.29 0.47
CA PRO A 358 11.28 22.92 0.78
C PRO A 358 11.11 24.20 -0.05
N GLN A 359 9.98 24.25 -0.76
CA GLN A 359 9.56 25.44 -1.48
C GLN A 359 8.14 25.78 -1.06
N PRO A 360 7.81 27.04 -0.72
CA PRO A 360 6.45 27.43 -0.47
C PRO A 360 5.62 27.29 -1.73
N LEU A 361 4.35 26.96 -1.58
CA LEU A 361 3.42 26.99 -2.69
C LEU A 361 3.26 28.43 -3.21
N ALA A 362 3.07 28.59 -4.51
CA ALA A 362 2.85 29.90 -5.13
C ALA A 362 1.52 30.57 -4.72
N GLN A 363 0.60 29.78 -4.16
CA GLN A 363 -0.68 30.26 -3.59
C GLN A 363 -0.82 29.82 -2.13
N PRO A 364 -1.58 30.56 -1.30
CA PRO A 364 -1.88 30.16 0.05
C PRO A 364 -2.61 28.83 0.12
N LEU A 365 -2.15 27.94 0.99
CA LEU A 365 -2.78 26.65 1.24
C LEU A 365 -4.03 26.88 2.09
N GLN A 366 -5.18 26.39 1.62
CA GLN A 366 -6.45 26.46 2.32
C GLN A 366 -6.68 25.25 3.25
N ALA A 367 -6.39 24.05 2.78
CA ALA A 367 -6.52 22.80 3.52
C ALA A 367 -5.73 21.68 2.83
N VAL A 368 -5.53 20.58 3.54
CA VAL A 368 -5.11 19.31 2.97
C VAL A 368 -6.20 18.26 3.21
N VAL A 369 -6.52 17.45 2.20
CA VAL A 369 -7.41 16.29 2.32
C VAL A 369 -6.63 15.04 1.93
N SER A 370 -6.45 14.13 2.87
CA SER A 370 -5.70 12.90 2.65
C SER A 370 -6.63 11.69 2.84
N LEU A 371 -6.96 11.04 1.73
CA LEU A 371 -7.78 9.83 1.69
C LEU A 371 -6.86 8.63 1.76
N ASN A 372 -7.01 7.80 2.79
CA ASN A 372 -6.17 6.62 3.04
C ASN A 372 -4.66 6.92 2.96
N GLY A 373 -4.25 8.12 3.40
CA GLY A 373 -2.86 8.54 3.42
C GLY A 373 -2.09 7.91 4.59
N PHE A 374 -0.78 8.11 4.61
CA PHE A 374 0.15 7.50 5.57
C PHE A 374 1.28 8.45 5.93
N GLY A 375 2.15 8.05 6.85
CA GLY A 375 3.31 8.86 7.26
C GLY A 375 3.78 8.62 8.69
N SER A 376 3.31 7.56 9.33
CA SER A 376 3.60 7.26 10.74
C SER A 376 5.09 7.10 11.03
N LEU A 377 5.87 6.55 10.09
CA LEU A 377 7.31 6.43 10.22
C LEU A 377 8.03 7.73 9.84
N ILE A 378 7.41 8.57 9.03
CA ILE A 378 7.99 9.81 8.53
C ILE A 378 7.87 10.93 9.56
N TRP A 379 6.70 11.05 10.22
CA TRP A 379 6.38 12.10 11.19
C TRP A 379 5.93 11.55 12.56
N PRO A 380 6.75 10.73 13.25
CA PRO A 380 6.33 10.01 14.45
C PRO A 380 6.14 10.91 15.68
N HIS A 381 6.78 12.07 15.75
CA HIS A 381 6.75 12.94 16.93
C HIS A 381 6.05 14.26 16.67
N ARG A 382 6.33 14.91 15.56
CA ARG A 382 5.74 16.20 15.20
C ARG A 382 4.40 16.05 14.49
N GLY A 383 4.20 14.92 13.78
CA GLY A 383 2.99 14.67 13.02
C GLY A 383 2.70 15.81 12.05
N LEU A 384 1.45 16.28 12.07
CA LEU A 384 0.97 17.34 11.18
C LEU A 384 1.11 18.76 11.78
N ARG A 385 1.74 18.91 12.96
CA ARG A 385 1.80 20.18 13.70
C ARG A 385 2.42 21.34 12.89
N ALA A 386 3.31 21.04 11.96
CA ALA A 386 3.96 22.06 11.16
C ALA A 386 3.16 22.49 9.92
N LEU A 387 1.99 21.90 9.68
CA LEU A 387 1.15 22.31 8.56
C LEU A 387 0.52 23.68 8.82
N PRO A 388 0.57 24.59 7.81
CA PRO A 388 -0.01 25.92 7.95
C PRO A 388 -1.54 25.96 7.77
N ALA A 389 -2.17 24.84 7.51
CA ALA A 389 -3.60 24.73 7.17
C ALA A 389 -4.23 23.49 7.82
N PRO A 390 -5.58 23.49 8.04
CA PRO A 390 -6.29 22.33 8.58
C PRO A 390 -6.25 21.13 7.64
N VAL A 391 -6.38 19.94 8.23
CA VAL A 391 -6.32 18.66 7.51
C VAL A 391 -7.59 17.85 7.75
N LEU A 392 -8.10 17.23 6.69
CA LEU A 392 -9.05 16.14 6.74
C LEU A 392 -8.30 14.84 6.44
N LEU A 393 -8.16 13.97 7.44
CA LEU A 393 -7.68 12.60 7.24
C LEU A 393 -8.88 11.66 7.15
N VAL A 394 -8.93 10.84 6.12
CA VAL A 394 -9.98 9.83 5.94
C VAL A 394 -9.31 8.47 5.86
N GLY A 395 -9.79 7.49 6.63
CA GLY A 395 -9.32 6.12 6.61
C GLY A 395 -10.47 5.12 6.66
N GLY A 396 -10.25 3.93 6.13
CA GLY A 396 -11.20 2.82 6.15
C GLY A 396 -10.85 1.79 7.23
N SER A 397 -11.85 1.23 7.91
CA SER A 397 -11.62 0.26 8.98
C SER A 397 -11.07 -1.10 8.50
N LEU A 398 -11.17 -1.38 7.20
CA LEU A 398 -10.64 -2.59 6.55
C LEU A 398 -9.36 -2.31 5.74
N ASP A 399 -8.77 -1.12 5.90
CA ASP A 399 -7.54 -0.76 5.20
C ASP A 399 -6.33 -1.46 5.82
N LEU A 400 -5.75 -2.43 5.11
CA LEU A 400 -4.52 -3.15 5.49
C LEU A 400 -3.26 -2.55 4.86
N ILE A 401 -3.41 -1.63 3.91
CA ILE A 401 -2.29 -0.94 3.26
C ILE A 401 -1.86 0.26 4.11
N THR A 402 -2.84 1.07 4.53
CA THR A 402 -2.63 2.24 5.40
C THR A 402 -3.61 2.21 6.58
N PRO A 403 -3.43 1.28 7.55
CA PRO A 403 -4.39 1.09 8.63
C PRO A 403 -4.62 2.37 9.44
N PRO A 404 -5.88 2.75 9.68
CA PRO A 404 -6.21 4.06 10.25
C PRO A 404 -5.65 4.29 11.65
N LEU A 405 -5.47 3.26 12.46
CA LEU A 405 -4.89 3.37 13.80
C LEU A 405 -3.44 3.81 13.78
N SER A 406 -2.63 3.16 12.95
CA SER A 406 -1.20 3.42 12.88
C SER A 406 -0.86 4.60 11.97
N GLU A 407 -1.64 4.83 10.92
CA GLU A 407 -1.30 5.84 9.91
C GLU A 407 -2.06 7.15 10.13
N GLN A 408 -3.40 7.14 10.18
CA GLN A 408 -4.16 8.39 10.24
C GLN A 408 -4.33 8.90 11.68
N LEU A 409 -4.72 8.04 12.64
CA LEU A 409 -4.93 8.45 14.03
C LEU A 409 -3.65 9.01 14.66
N GLN A 410 -2.51 8.34 14.48
CA GLN A 410 -1.23 8.77 15.06
C GLN A 410 -0.79 10.14 14.54
N LEU A 411 -0.98 10.39 13.23
CA LEU A 411 -0.69 11.70 12.64
C LEU A 411 -1.66 12.77 13.15
N PHE A 412 -2.95 12.46 13.20
CA PHE A 412 -4.00 13.37 13.61
C PHE A 412 -3.85 13.84 15.07
N LEU A 413 -3.48 12.95 15.98
CA LEU A 413 -3.27 13.29 17.39
C LEU A 413 -2.16 14.32 17.60
N ARG A 414 -1.31 14.54 16.59
CA ARG A 414 -0.21 15.50 16.59
C ARG A 414 -0.44 16.69 15.65
N ASP A 415 -1.67 16.87 15.18
CA ASP A 415 -2.06 18.05 14.40
C ASP A 415 -2.23 19.27 15.28
N GLY A 416 -1.95 20.46 14.74
CA GLY A 416 -2.04 21.73 15.47
C GLY A 416 -3.34 22.48 15.25
N SER A 417 -4.13 22.13 14.23
CA SER A 417 -5.31 22.90 13.83
C SER A 417 -6.59 22.38 14.49
N PRO A 418 -7.36 23.24 15.17
CA PRO A 418 -8.65 22.86 15.77
C PRO A 418 -9.73 22.55 14.73
N GLN A 419 -9.57 23.02 13.48
CA GLN A 419 -10.47 22.75 12.37
C GLN A 419 -10.24 21.39 11.72
N SER A 420 -9.09 20.76 11.93
CA SER A 420 -8.77 19.45 11.38
C SER A 420 -9.73 18.36 11.87
N ARG A 421 -9.96 17.38 11.02
CA ARG A 421 -10.84 16.22 11.32
C ARG A 421 -10.20 14.93 10.90
N LEU A 422 -10.48 13.90 11.70
CA LEU A 422 -10.25 12.51 11.35
C LEU A 422 -11.59 11.85 11.05
N VAL A 423 -11.70 11.21 9.91
CA VAL A 423 -12.87 10.43 9.52
C VAL A 423 -12.48 8.98 9.43
N LEU A 424 -13.20 8.10 10.13
CA LEU A 424 -13.11 6.66 9.95
C LEU A 424 -14.38 6.15 9.28
N LEU A 425 -14.22 5.44 8.17
CA LEU A 425 -15.28 4.79 7.41
C LEU A 425 -15.35 3.31 7.80
N GLU A 426 -16.41 2.92 8.49
CA GLU A 426 -16.65 1.53 8.88
C GLU A 426 -16.95 0.69 7.63
N GLY A 427 -16.18 -0.40 7.43
CA GLY A 427 -16.26 -1.22 6.21
C GLY A 427 -15.52 -0.67 5.00
N GLY A 428 -14.93 0.52 5.08
CA GLY A 428 -14.07 1.05 4.02
C GLY A 428 -12.73 0.34 3.95
N SER A 429 -12.28 -0.01 2.74
CA SER A 429 -10.95 -0.53 2.44
C SER A 429 -10.04 0.58 1.89
N HIS A 430 -8.80 0.21 1.55
CA HIS A 430 -7.87 1.13 0.87
C HIS A 430 -8.42 1.64 -0.47
N PHE A 431 -9.11 0.79 -1.21
CA PHE A 431 -9.61 1.08 -2.55
C PHE A 431 -11.05 1.61 -2.57
N SER A 432 -11.78 1.60 -1.44
CA SER A 432 -13.15 2.13 -1.41
C SER A 432 -13.30 3.57 -1.90
N PRO A 433 -12.32 4.50 -1.69
CA PRO A 433 -12.41 5.86 -2.20
C PRO A 433 -12.11 6.01 -3.69
N VAL A 434 -11.67 4.98 -4.38
CA VAL A 434 -11.35 5.03 -5.81
C VAL A 434 -12.30 4.15 -6.60
N ARG A 435 -12.52 4.46 -7.89
CA ARG A 435 -13.21 3.56 -8.80
C ARG A 435 -12.19 2.69 -9.49
N ILE A 436 -12.36 1.39 -9.33
CA ILE A 436 -11.51 0.37 -9.93
C ILE A 436 -12.39 -0.34 -10.95
N ASP A 437 -11.94 -0.43 -12.19
CA ASP A 437 -12.65 -1.22 -13.20
C ASP A 437 -12.37 -2.72 -13.05
N SER A 438 -13.09 -3.55 -13.82
CA SER A 438 -12.95 -5.02 -13.74
C SER A 438 -11.59 -5.52 -14.22
N SER A 439 -10.88 -4.78 -15.05
CA SER A 439 -9.53 -5.13 -15.53
C SER A 439 -8.48 -4.85 -14.47
N GLU A 440 -8.60 -3.74 -13.75
CA GLU A 440 -7.74 -3.40 -12.61
C GLU A 440 -7.96 -4.36 -11.43
N GLN A 441 -9.20 -4.78 -11.16
CA GLN A 441 -9.49 -5.80 -10.16
C GLN A 441 -8.80 -7.12 -10.47
N ALA A 442 -8.74 -7.50 -11.74
CA ALA A 442 -8.03 -8.70 -12.18
C ALA A 442 -6.51 -8.57 -12.04
N LEU A 443 -5.94 -7.38 -12.26
CA LEU A 443 -4.50 -7.12 -12.10
C LEU A 443 -4.04 -7.28 -10.66
N PHE A 444 -4.85 -6.83 -9.71
CA PHE A 444 -4.50 -6.95 -8.28
C PHE A 444 -4.95 -8.27 -7.67
N GLN A 445 -5.79 -9.09 -8.35
CA GLN A 445 -6.44 -10.31 -7.82
C GLN A 445 -6.91 -10.16 -6.36
N LEU A 446 -7.31 -8.95 -6.03
CA LEU A 446 -7.77 -8.61 -4.70
C LEU A 446 -9.16 -9.21 -4.55
N GLY A 447 -9.32 -10.13 -3.63
CA GLY A 447 -10.62 -10.67 -3.29
C GLY A 447 -11.58 -9.55 -2.84
N GLU A 448 -12.88 -9.84 -2.81
CA GLU A 448 -13.92 -8.89 -2.37
C GLU A 448 -13.60 -8.24 -1.01
N GLU A 449 -12.82 -8.91 -0.16
CA GLU A 449 -12.35 -8.41 1.12
C GLU A 449 -11.50 -7.12 1.02
N PHE A 450 -10.84 -6.89 -0.11
CA PHE A 450 -10.01 -5.69 -0.33
C PHE A 450 -10.78 -4.53 -0.97
N VAL A 451 -11.91 -4.80 -1.59
CA VAL A 451 -12.76 -3.77 -2.21
C VAL A 451 -13.57 -3.01 -1.15
N GLY A 452 -13.78 -3.62 0.01
CA GLY A 452 -14.57 -3.06 1.10
C GLY A 452 -16.08 -3.26 0.91
N VAL A 453 -16.83 -2.92 1.96
CA VAL A 453 -18.28 -3.04 1.96
C VAL A 453 -18.88 -1.82 1.24
N GLU A 454 -19.77 -2.06 0.27
CA GLU A 454 -20.56 -1.00 -0.36
C GLU A 454 -19.75 0.23 -0.85
N PRO A 455 -18.80 0.08 -1.79
CA PRO A 455 -17.88 1.16 -2.19
C PRO A 455 -18.60 2.46 -2.58
N GLN A 456 -19.74 2.39 -3.25
CA GLN A 456 -20.51 3.57 -3.65
C GLN A 456 -21.02 4.38 -2.45
N ARG A 457 -21.40 3.71 -1.36
CA ARG A 457 -21.83 4.39 -0.13
C ARG A 457 -20.65 5.02 0.61
N VAL A 458 -19.49 4.33 0.61
CA VAL A 458 -18.23 4.88 1.13
C VAL A 458 -17.85 6.13 0.34
N GLN A 459 -17.92 6.09 -0.99
CA GLN A 459 -17.66 7.24 -1.86
C GLN A 459 -18.64 8.40 -1.59
N SER A 460 -19.94 8.11 -1.48
CA SER A 460 -20.96 9.14 -1.18
C SER A 460 -20.69 9.83 0.15
N LEU A 461 -20.36 9.08 1.22
CA LEU A 461 -19.99 9.64 2.52
C LEU A 461 -18.67 10.43 2.45
N THR A 462 -17.69 9.92 1.74
CA THR A 462 -16.40 10.62 1.52
C THR A 462 -16.62 11.96 0.84
N LEU A 463 -17.41 12.00 -0.24
CA LEU A 463 -17.72 13.22 -0.96
C LEU A 463 -18.47 14.21 -0.07
N SER A 464 -19.53 13.76 0.62
CA SER A 464 -20.34 14.61 1.48
C SER A 464 -19.51 15.23 2.60
N LEU A 465 -18.71 14.42 3.30
CA LEU A 465 -17.87 14.88 4.40
C LEU A 465 -16.72 15.78 3.93
N THR A 466 -16.14 15.49 2.77
CA THR A 466 -15.10 16.35 2.17
C THR A 466 -15.69 17.72 1.82
N ALA A 467 -16.84 17.76 1.16
CA ALA A 467 -17.51 19.01 0.79
C ALA A 467 -17.94 19.82 2.03
N GLU A 468 -18.47 19.15 3.06
CA GLU A 468 -18.80 19.79 4.33
C GLU A 468 -17.56 20.36 5.03
N PHE A 469 -16.46 19.61 5.06
CA PHE A 469 -15.19 20.08 5.63
C PHE A 469 -14.69 21.33 4.89
N LEU A 470 -14.64 21.30 3.58
CA LEU A 470 -14.19 22.44 2.77
C LEU A 470 -15.11 23.65 2.90
N GLY A 471 -16.42 23.45 2.99
CA GLY A 471 -17.40 24.52 3.17
C GLY A 471 -17.44 25.12 4.59
N SER A 472 -16.92 24.39 5.57
CA SER A 472 -16.94 24.81 6.99
C SER A 472 -15.56 25.15 7.55
N LEU A 473 -14.54 25.32 6.72
CA LEU A 473 -13.16 25.55 7.13
C LEU A 473 -12.96 26.62 8.22
N PRO A 474 -13.68 27.76 8.24
CA PRO A 474 -13.53 28.75 9.32
C PRO A 474 -13.97 28.23 10.70
N ARG A 475 -14.91 27.26 10.75
CA ARG A 475 -15.52 26.75 11.99
C ARG A 475 -15.15 25.31 12.30
N GLY A 476 -14.79 24.54 11.27
CA GLY A 476 -14.61 23.09 11.32
C GLY A 476 -15.92 22.31 11.43
N VAL A 477 -15.93 21.08 10.95
CA VAL A 477 -17.08 20.16 11.03
C VAL A 477 -17.28 19.70 12.48
N ALA A 478 -18.52 19.66 12.95
CA ALA A 478 -18.83 19.13 14.28
C ALA A 478 -18.57 17.60 14.33
N PRO A 479 -18.04 17.09 15.47
CA PRO A 479 -17.91 15.65 15.66
C PRO A 479 -19.27 14.96 15.58
N GLN A 480 -19.35 13.89 14.78
CA GLN A 480 -20.60 13.22 14.49
C GLN A 480 -20.39 11.78 14.00
N ARG A 481 -21.43 10.98 14.16
CA ARG A 481 -21.57 9.68 13.52
C ARG A 481 -22.58 9.81 12.39
N ARG A 482 -22.16 9.60 11.15
CA ARG A 482 -22.99 9.73 9.97
C ARG A 482 -23.25 8.35 9.35
N GLN A 483 -24.49 8.06 9.01
CA GLN A 483 -24.87 6.76 8.46
C GLN A 483 -25.54 6.92 7.09
N LEU A 484 -25.16 6.05 6.18
CA LEU A 484 -25.73 5.92 4.85
C LEU A 484 -25.86 4.42 4.50
N GLY A 485 -27.08 3.90 4.52
CA GLY A 485 -27.40 2.56 4.03
C GLY A 485 -26.50 1.44 4.59
N GLY A 486 -26.23 1.41 5.88
CA GLY A 486 -25.39 0.39 6.53
C GLY A 486 -23.91 0.75 6.67
N VAL A 487 -23.42 1.76 5.92
CA VAL A 487 -22.06 2.29 6.14
C VAL A 487 -22.09 3.41 7.16
N THR A 488 -21.13 3.41 8.07
CA THR A 488 -21.00 4.45 9.12
C THR A 488 -19.69 5.18 8.96
N ALA A 489 -19.75 6.52 9.00
CA ALA A 489 -18.60 7.40 9.12
C ALA A 489 -18.55 8.05 10.50
N TYR A 490 -17.39 8.00 11.13
CA TYR A 490 -17.12 8.66 12.41
C TYR A 490 -16.25 9.88 12.15
N VAL A 491 -16.78 11.08 12.37
CA VAL A 491 -16.06 12.35 12.25
C VAL A 491 -15.58 12.77 13.63
N LEU A 492 -14.28 12.81 13.82
CA LEU A 492 -13.64 13.09 15.10
C LEU A 492 -12.89 14.41 15.02
N ASN A 493 -13.00 15.23 16.07
CA ASN A 493 -12.01 16.25 16.36
C ASN A 493 -10.92 15.65 17.28
N ARG A 494 -9.92 16.45 17.64
CA ARG A 494 -8.80 16.00 18.46
C ARG A 494 -9.24 15.37 19.78
N ARG A 495 -10.18 15.99 20.50
CA ARG A 495 -10.68 15.47 21.78
C ARG A 495 -11.30 14.08 21.66
N GLN A 496 -12.15 13.85 20.66
CA GLN A 496 -12.73 12.53 20.44
C GLN A 496 -11.67 11.51 19.99
N ALA A 497 -10.70 11.91 19.18
CA ALA A 497 -9.59 11.04 18.77
C ALA A 497 -8.71 10.65 19.98
N GLU A 498 -8.43 11.57 20.89
CA GLU A 498 -7.74 11.29 22.16
C GLU A 498 -8.55 10.32 23.02
N THR A 499 -9.86 10.58 23.20
CA THR A 499 -10.75 9.67 23.93
C THR A 499 -10.77 8.28 23.28
N TRP A 500 -10.82 8.20 21.96
CA TRP A 500 -10.77 6.92 21.25
C TRP A 500 -9.44 6.19 21.48
N ARG A 501 -8.31 6.88 21.36
CA ARG A 501 -7.00 6.31 21.67
C ARG A 501 -6.96 5.73 23.10
N ASP A 502 -7.45 6.48 24.08
CA ASP A 502 -7.42 6.09 25.50
C ASP A 502 -8.32 4.87 25.80
N LEU A 503 -9.35 4.63 24.99
CA LEU A 503 -10.16 3.41 25.04
C LEU A 503 -9.48 2.18 24.43
N ILE A 504 -8.53 2.39 23.53
CA ILE A 504 -7.82 1.31 22.84
C ILE A 504 -6.54 0.92 23.60
N LEU A 505 -5.89 1.91 24.21
CA LEU A 505 -4.63 1.77 24.95
C LEU A 505 -4.92 2.01 26.42
N PRO A 506 -5.36 1.02 27.19
CA PRO A 506 -5.62 1.15 28.62
C PRO A 506 -4.34 1.41 29.43
#